data_ede0ffca16331e0ecdd8e1dd3ff2ee8b
#
_entry.id   ede0ffca16331e0ecdd8e1dd3ff2ee8b
#
_cell.length_a   1.000
_cell.length_b   1.000
_cell.length_c   1.000
_cell.angle_alpha   90.00
_cell.angle_beta   90.00
_cell.angle_gamma   90.00
#
_symmetry.space_group_name_H-M   'P 1'
#
loop_
_entity.id
_entity.type
_entity.pdbx_description
1 polymer ?
#
loop_
_entity_poly.entity_id
_entity_poly.type
_entity_poly.pdbx_seq_one_letter_code
_entity_poly.pdbx_strand_id
1 'polypeptide(L)'
;MISLEFHSHTSTSKDSLTEPADLIRAARRKGLDRVVVTDHNSIAGARAAQSLDPELIIVGEEIMTTRGEILAAFVTEEIPAGLTPLETIRRVASVR
;
A
#
# COMPACT_ATOMS: atom_id res chain seq x y z
N MET A 1 -15.72 15.67 6.59
CA MET A 1 -15.58 14.22 6.29
C MET A 1 -14.23 13.95 5.67
N ILE A 2 -13.54 12.91 6.14
CA ILE A 2 -12.24 12.49 5.61
C ILE A 2 -12.47 11.50 4.46
N SER A 3 -11.89 11.77 3.30
CA SER A 3 -11.94 10.89 2.15
C SER A 3 -10.72 9.97 2.16
N LEU A 4 -10.95 8.66 2.13
CA LEU A 4 -9.91 7.65 2.19
C LEU A 4 -10.10 6.63 1.07
N GLU A 5 -9.02 6.31 0.36
CA GLU A 5 -9.03 5.25 -0.64
C GLU A 5 -8.03 4.15 -0.26
N PHE A 6 -8.48 2.90 -0.37
CA PHE A 6 -7.65 1.72 -0.18
C PHE A 6 -7.40 1.02 -1.50
N HIS A 7 -6.45 0.09 -1.51
CA HIS A 7 -6.22 -0.82 -2.63
C HIS A 7 -5.79 -0.11 -3.91
N SER A 8 -4.94 0.90 -3.77
CA SER A 8 -4.32 1.57 -4.91
C SER A 8 -2.95 0.95 -5.18
N HIS A 9 -2.61 0.80 -6.44
CA HIS A 9 -1.35 0.20 -6.87
C HIS A 9 -0.49 1.22 -7.61
N THR A 10 0.82 1.05 -7.50
CA THR A 10 1.80 1.86 -8.23
C THR A 10 2.43 1.02 -9.34
N SER A 11 3.36 1.64 -10.08
CA SER A 11 4.09 0.96 -11.15
C SER A 11 4.98 -0.19 -10.68
N THR A 12 5.20 -0.33 -9.36
CA THR A 12 5.96 -1.47 -8.83
C THR A 12 5.15 -2.76 -8.81
N SER A 13 3.82 -2.68 -8.92
CA SER A 13 2.95 -3.86 -9.05
C SER A 13 2.89 -4.29 -10.50
N LYS A 14 2.85 -5.61 -10.73
CA LYS A 14 2.83 -6.18 -12.08
C LYS A 14 1.63 -5.74 -12.91
N ASP A 15 0.51 -5.50 -12.26
CA ASP A 15 -0.77 -5.16 -12.90
C ASP A 15 -1.10 -3.67 -12.82
N SER A 16 -0.11 -2.83 -12.51
CA SER A 16 -0.30 -1.38 -12.46
C SER A 16 0.79 -0.67 -13.25
N LEU A 17 0.40 0.34 -14.01
CA LEU A 17 1.30 1.20 -14.77
C LEU A 17 1.35 2.63 -14.22
N THR A 18 0.73 2.86 -13.05
CA THR A 18 0.64 4.18 -12.45
C THR A 18 1.91 4.54 -11.70
N GLU A 19 2.56 5.61 -12.12
CA GLU A 19 3.70 6.15 -11.39
C GLU A 19 3.23 6.85 -10.10
N PRO A 20 4.03 6.83 -9.02
CA PRO A 20 3.63 7.46 -7.76
C PRO A 20 3.20 8.91 -7.89
N ALA A 21 3.90 9.71 -8.69
CA ALA A 21 3.54 11.11 -8.89
C ALA A 21 2.17 11.26 -9.58
N ASP A 22 1.85 10.38 -10.51
CA ASP A 22 0.56 10.41 -11.22
C ASP A 22 -0.58 10.00 -10.29
N LEU A 23 -0.35 9.02 -9.43
CA LEU A 23 -1.31 8.62 -8.41
C LEU A 23 -1.65 9.80 -7.49
N ILE A 24 -0.65 10.50 -7.03
CA ILE A 24 -0.83 11.67 -6.15
C ILE A 24 -1.63 12.76 -6.86
N ARG A 25 -1.28 13.08 -8.10
CA ARG A 25 -2.02 14.08 -8.87
C ARG A 25 -3.49 13.72 -9.05
N ALA A 26 -3.76 12.46 -9.36
CA ALA A 26 -5.13 11.97 -9.51
C ALA A 26 -5.91 12.05 -8.20
N ALA A 27 -5.30 11.65 -7.10
CA ALA A 27 -5.91 11.68 -5.77
C ALA A 27 -6.22 13.12 -5.34
N ARG A 28 -5.30 14.05 -5.56
CA ARG A 28 -5.51 15.46 -5.23
C ARG A 28 -6.61 16.09 -6.08
N ARG A 29 -6.68 15.71 -7.35
CA ARG A 29 -7.75 16.17 -8.24
C ARG A 29 -9.13 15.71 -7.76
N LYS A 30 -9.23 14.50 -7.22
CA LYS A 30 -10.46 13.94 -6.68
C LYS A 30 -10.82 14.51 -5.30
N GLY A 31 -9.93 15.26 -4.69
CA GLY A 31 -10.14 15.82 -3.35
C GLY A 31 -10.00 14.79 -2.23
N LEU A 32 -9.24 13.74 -2.43
CA LEU A 32 -9.01 12.73 -1.40
C LEU A 32 -8.07 13.27 -0.32
N ASP A 33 -8.38 12.96 0.93
CA ASP A 33 -7.55 13.38 2.07
C ASP A 33 -6.40 12.40 2.33
N ARG A 34 -6.64 11.11 2.17
CA ARG A 34 -5.65 10.06 2.39
C ARG A 34 -5.81 8.94 1.36
N VAL A 35 -4.70 8.35 1.00
CA VAL A 35 -4.66 7.18 0.11
C VAL A 35 -3.75 6.12 0.71
N VAL A 36 -4.29 4.91 0.90
CA VAL A 36 -3.49 3.75 1.31
C VAL A 36 -3.01 3.05 0.05
N VAL A 37 -1.71 3.07 -0.19
CA VAL A 37 -1.12 2.43 -1.37
C VAL A 37 -0.72 1.01 -1.01
N THR A 38 -1.31 0.04 -1.70
CA THR A 38 -1.18 -1.39 -1.40
C THR A 38 -0.76 -2.16 -2.64
N ASP A 39 0.52 -2.06 -3.00
CA ASP A 39 1.07 -2.86 -4.09
C ASP A 39 1.18 -4.32 -3.69
N HIS A 40 1.18 -5.20 -4.69
CA HIS A 40 1.31 -6.65 -4.47
C HIS A 40 2.70 -6.99 -3.94
N ASN A 41 2.75 -7.54 -2.73
CA ASN A 41 3.97 -8.06 -2.10
C ASN A 41 5.17 -7.11 -2.11
N SER A 42 4.89 -5.81 -2.07
CA SER A 42 5.93 -4.77 -2.10
C SER A 42 5.43 -3.48 -1.45
N ILE A 43 6.33 -2.75 -0.82
CA ILE A 43 6.04 -1.40 -0.28
C ILE A 43 6.89 -0.32 -0.95
N ALA A 44 7.70 -0.68 -1.95
CA ALA A 44 8.61 0.26 -2.61
C ALA A 44 7.86 1.43 -3.26
N GLY A 45 6.79 1.14 -3.99
CA GLY A 45 5.97 2.18 -4.63
C GLY A 45 5.24 3.06 -3.62
N ALA A 46 4.72 2.45 -2.56
CA ALA A 46 4.04 3.19 -1.49
C ALA A 46 5.02 4.12 -0.76
N ARG A 47 6.24 3.65 -0.49
CA ARG A 47 7.29 4.49 0.12
C ARG A 47 7.69 5.64 -0.80
N ALA A 48 7.83 5.38 -2.10
CA ALA A 48 8.13 6.42 -3.06
C ALA A 48 7.03 7.49 -3.09
N ALA A 49 5.77 7.07 -3.11
CA ALA A 49 4.64 7.99 -3.06
C ALA A 49 4.60 8.78 -1.75
N GLN A 50 4.86 8.12 -0.62
CA GLN A 50 4.89 8.78 0.68
C GLN A 50 5.99 9.85 0.76
N SER A 51 7.15 9.61 0.15
CA SER A 51 8.22 10.60 0.09
C SER A 51 7.80 11.85 -0.67
N LEU A 52 6.94 11.72 -1.67
CA LEU A 52 6.43 12.85 -2.45
C LEU A 52 5.31 13.60 -1.75
N ASP A 53 4.46 12.89 -1.01
CA ASP A 53 3.30 13.50 -0.33
C ASP A 53 2.98 12.74 0.96
N PRO A 54 3.74 13.00 2.05
CA PRO A 54 3.56 12.26 3.31
C PRO A 54 2.20 12.49 3.99
N GLU A 55 1.55 13.62 3.72
CA GLU A 55 0.22 13.90 4.30
C GLU A 55 -0.89 13.10 3.62
N LEU A 56 -0.71 12.79 2.34
CA LEU A 56 -1.71 12.07 1.56
C LEU A 56 -1.53 10.55 1.67
N ILE A 57 -0.30 10.06 1.63
CA ILE A 57 -0.01 8.65 1.41
C ILE A 57 0.20 7.88 2.71
N ILE A 58 -0.51 6.77 2.84
CA ILE A 58 -0.31 5.77 3.88
C ILE A 58 0.31 4.55 3.22
N VAL A 59 1.45 4.09 3.74
CA VAL A 59 2.12 2.91 3.20
C VAL A 59 1.38 1.65 3.63
N GLY A 60 0.99 0.86 2.65
CA GLY A 60 0.35 -0.41 2.85
C GLY A 60 0.96 -1.47 1.94
N GLU A 61 0.44 -2.68 2.03
CA GLU A 61 0.91 -3.80 1.20
C GLU A 61 -0.24 -4.78 0.99
N GLU A 62 -0.37 -5.29 -0.24
CA GLU A 62 -1.27 -6.39 -0.54
C GLU A 62 -0.43 -7.66 -0.52
N ILE A 63 -0.61 -8.48 0.52
CA ILE A 63 0.26 -9.61 0.81
C ILE A 63 -0.40 -10.92 0.40
N MET A 64 0.22 -11.66 -0.50
CA MET A 64 -0.24 -13.00 -0.87
C MET A 64 0.15 -14.00 0.21
N THR A 65 -0.84 -14.63 0.81
CA THR A 65 -0.63 -15.73 1.77
C THR A 65 -0.95 -17.06 1.11
N THR A 66 -0.75 -18.14 1.84
CA THR A 66 -1.11 -19.49 1.35
C THR A 66 -2.62 -19.67 1.20
N ARG A 67 -3.44 -18.74 1.67
CA ARG A 67 -4.91 -18.83 1.63
C ARG A 67 -5.58 -17.56 1.12
N GLY A 68 -4.89 -16.79 0.29
CA GLY A 68 -5.43 -15.57 -0.29
C GLY A 68 -4.65 -14.35 0.11
N GLU A 69 -5.18 -13.19 -0.17
CA GLU A 69 -4.49 -11.92 0.03
C GLU A 69 -4.93 -11.23 1.31
N ILE A 70 -3.98 -10.54 1.96
CA ILE A 70 -4.24 -9.69 3.11
C ILE A 70 -3.81 -8.27 2.75
N LEU A 71 -4.68 -7.29 3.00
CA LEU A 71 -4.35 -5.88 2.87
C LEU A 71 -3.91 -5.34 4.22
N ALA A 72 -2.71 -4.78 4.27
CA ALA A 72 -2.16 -4.18 5.48
C ALA A 72 -1.91 -2.70 5.27
N ALA A 73 -2.20 -1.88 6.28
CA ALA A 73 -1.95 -0.44 6.25
C ALA A 73 -0.94 -0.07 7.33
N PHE A 74 -0.29 1.09 7.16
CA PHE A 74 0.69 1.61 8.11
C PHE A 74 1.88 0.67 8.36
N VAL A 75 2.31 -0.04 7.32
CA VAL A 75 3.45 -0.94 7.44
C VAL A 75 4.76 -0.16 7.26
N THR A 76 5.77 -0.53 8.05
CA THR A 76 7.09 0.09 8.01
C THR A 76 8.13 -0.77 7.31
N GLU A 77 7.84 -2.06 7.18
CA GLU A 77 8.71 -3.02 6.51
C GLU A 77 7.89 -3.92 5.61
N GLU A 78 8.49 -4.36 4.52
CA GLU A 78 7.84 -5.27 3.59
C GLU A 78 7.64 -6.65 4.24
N ILE A 79 6.42 -7.20 4.07
CA ILE A 79 6.06 -8.51 4.59
C ILE A 79 6.27 -9.54 3.47
N PRO A 80 6.97 -10.65 3.74
CA PRO A 80 7.18 -11.67 2.70
C PRO A 80 5.87 -12.34 2.26
N ALA A 81 5.78 -12.66 0.98
CA ALA A 81 4.68 -13.45 0.43
C ALA A 81 4.83 -14.93 0.78
N GLY A 82 3.75 -15.69 0.68
CA GLY A 82 3.79 -17.15 0.81
C GLY A 82 3.71 -17.70 2.22
N LEU A 83 3.56 -16.84 3.22
CA LEU A 83 3.36 -17.27 4.60
C LEU A 83 1.90 -17.70 4.82
N THR A 84 1.64 -18.39 5.92
CA THR A 84 0.26 -18.65 6.34
C THR A 84 -0.41 -17.33 6.73
N PRO A 85 -1.76 -17.26 6.69
CA PRO A 85 -2.45 -16.05 7.15
C PRO A 85 -2.08 -15.65 8.57
N LEU A 86 -1.96 -16.62 9.47
CA LEU A 86 -1.62 -16.33 10.88
C LEU A 86 -0.21 -15.72 11.00
N GLU A 87 0.77 -16.30 10.30
CA GLU A 87 2.14 -15.76 10.31
C GLU A 87 2.19 -14.37 9.70
N THR A 88 1.43 -14.15 8.62
CA THR A 88 1.33 -12.84 7.97
C THR A 88 0.77 -11.79 8.94
N ILE A 89 -0.30 -12.13 9.64
CA ILE A 89 -0.92 -11.22 10.62
C ILE A 89 0.06 -10.89 11.75
N ARG A 90 0.81 -11.85 12.24
CA ARG A 90 1.83 -11.63 13.26
C ARG A 90 2.94 -10.70 12.77
N ARG A 91 3.38 -10.87 11.54
CA ARG A 91 4.39 -10.00 10.93
C ARG A 91 3.89 -8.58 10.77
N VAL A 92 2.66 -8.42 10.28
CA VAL A 92 2.04 -7.11 10.15
C VAL A 92 1.98 -6.41 11.52
N ALA A 93 1.57 -7.11 12.55
CA ALA A 93 1.49 -6.54 13.90
C ALA A 93 2.86 -6.08 14.43
N SER A 94 3.93 -6.77 14.05
CA SER A 94 5.29 -6.44 14.50
C SER A 94 5.90 -5.21 13.81
N VAL A 95 5.36 -4.82 12.64
CA VAL A 95 5.92 -3.70 11.82
C VAL A 95 4.98 -2.49 11.72
N ARG A 96 3.96 -2.46 12.53
CA ARG A 96 3.01 -1.32 12.54
C ARG A 96 3.26 -0.35 13.65
#